data_c6a383aa3a76705ae243d6187a0909dc
#
_entry.id   c6a383aa3a76705ae243d6187a0909dc
#
_cell.length_a   1.000
_cell.length_b   1.000
_cell.length_c   1.000
_cell.angle_alpha   90.00
_cell.angle_beta   90.00
_cell.angle_gamma   90.00
#
_symmetry.space_group_name_H-M   'P 1'
#
loop_
_entity.id
_entity.type
_entity.pdbx_description
1 polymer ?
#
loop_
_entity_poly.entity_id
_entity_poly.type
_entity_poly.pdbx_seq_one_letter_code
_entity_poly.pdbx_strand_id
1 'polypeptide(L)'
;MSKNRGVVYLRPGKVEVRDIDDPKLEAPDGRRIEHGVILKVISTNICGSDQHMVRGRTTAMPGLVLGHEITGEIIEKGIDVEMLDVGDIVSVPFNVACGRCRCCKSQDTGVCLTVNPSRAGGAYGYVDMGGWIGGQARYVTVPYADFNLLKFPDRDKAMAKIRDLTMLSDILPTGFHGAVKAGVGVGSTVYVAGAGPVGLAAAASARILGAAVVMIGDFNKDRLAHASRVGFEAIDLSKSDRLGDMIAQVVGTNEVDSAIDAVGFEARGHSGGEQPAIVLNQMMEITRAAGSIGIPGLYVTEDPGAVDNAAKQGSLSLRFGLGWAKAQSFHTGQTPVLKYNRQLMQAILHDRLPIADIVNAKVISLEDAAQGYESFDQGAATKFVLDPHGAIAKAA
;
A
#
# COMPACT_ATOMS: atom_id res chain seq x y z
N MET A 1 -28.62 -2.95 -12.37
CA MET A 1 -27.59 -2.29 -11.55
C MET A 1 -27.67 -0.79 -11.78
N SER A 2 -27.33 0.05 -10.78
CA SER A 2 -27.07 1.47 -11.05
C SER A 2 -25.83 1.56 -11.94
N LYS A 3 -25.76 2.57 -12.82
CA LYS A 3 -24.63 2.78 -13.72
C LYS A 3 -23.31 2.81 -12.96
N ASN A 4 -22.27 2.17 -13.47
CA ASN A 4 -20.97 2.16 -12.82
C ASN A 4 -20.34 3.56 -12.85
N ARG A 5 -19.73 3.95 -11.74
CA ARG A 5 -19.00 5.20 -11.60
C ARG A 5 -17.65 4.91 -10.96
N GLY A 6 -16.61 5.62 -11.37
CA GLY A 6 -15.27 5.42 -10.86
C GLY A 6 -14.40 6.67 -10.91
N VAL A 7 -13.30 6.66 -10.17
CA VAL A 7 -12.30 7.72 -10.15
C VAL A 7 -11.40 7.57 -11.35
N VAL A 8 -11.43 8.54 -12.25
CA VAL A 8 -10.69 8.54 -13.50
C VAL A 8 -9.57 9.56 -13.46
N TYR A 9 -8.35 9.12 -13.76
CA TYR A 9 -7.22 10.01 -13.99
C TYR A 9 -7.37 10.75 -15.31
N LEU A 10 -7.23 12.06 -15.32
CA LEU A 10 -7.39 12.90 -16.52
C LEU A 10 -6.08 13.51 -16.99
N ARG A 11 -5.25 13.95 -16.09
CA ARG A 11 -3.94 14.57 -16.33
C ARG A 11 -3.24 14.81 -14.99
N PRO A 12 -1.95 15.17 -14.99
CA PRO A 12 -1.27 15.55 -13.74
C PRO A 12 -2.07 16.55 -12.91
N GLY A 13 -2.24 16.23 -11.63
CA GLY A 13 -3.00 17.02 -10.68
C GLY A 13 -4.53 16.92 -10.78
N LYS A 14 -5.08 16.07 -11.67
CA LYS A 14 -6.53 16.02 -11.86
C LYS A 14 -7.10 14.62 -11.97
N VAL A 15 -8.02 14.30 -11.07
CA VAL A 15 -8.91 13.15 -11.11
C VAL A 15 -10.37 13.61 -11.05
N GLU A 16 -11.29 12.84 -11.60
CA GLU A 16 -12.73 13.08 -11.52
C GLU A 16 -13.49 11.77 -11.37
N VAL A 17 -14.63 11.82 -10.67
CA VAL A 17 -15.57 10.69 -10.65
C VAL A 17 -16.46 10.79 -11.87
N ARG A 18 -16.41 9.76 -12.72
CA ARG A 18 -17.13 9.70 -14.00
C ARG A 18 -17.94 8.42 -14.12
N ASP A 19 -18.88 8.43 -15.03
CA ASP A 19 -19.50 7.20 -15.53
C ASP A 19 -18.43 6.41 -16.28
N ILE A 20 -18.33 5.12 -15.97
CA ILE A 20 -17.42 4.16 -16.60
C ILE A 20 -18.24 2.92 -17.03
N ASP A 21 -17.65 2.09 -17.86
CA ASP A 21 -18.30 0.86 -18.30
C ASP A 21 -18.60 -0.07 -17.12
N ASP A 22 -19.71 -0.78 -17.22
CA ASP A 22 -20.02 -1.85 -16.26
C ASP A 22 -19.00 -2.99 -16.41
N PRO A 23 -18.54 -3.57 -15.29
CA PRO A 23 -17.56 -4.64 -15.34
C PRO A 23 -18.15 -5.89 -16.00
N LYS A 24 -17.33 -6.63 -16.73
CA LYS A 24 -17.64 -7.91 -17.33
C LYS A 24 -16.63 -8.94 -16.88
N LEU A 25 -16.97 -10.22 -16.94
CA LEU A 25 -16.04 -11.32 -16.71
C LEU A 25 -15.08 -11.47 -17.93
N GLU A 26 -14.28 -10.44 -18.13
CA GLU A 26 -13.30 -10.34 -19.24
C GLU A 26 -11.94 -9.89 -18.71
N ALA A 27 -10.88 -10.45 -19.28
CA ALA A 27 -9.52 -10.00 -19.06
C ALA A 27 -9.24 -8.68 -19.82
N PRO A 28 -8.15 -7.94 -19.53
CA PRO A 28 -7.84 -6.69 -20.23
C PRO A 28 -7.67 -6.82 -21.75
N ASP A 29 -7.37 -8.03 -22.25
CA ASP A 29 -7.29 -8.33 -23.68
C ASP A 29 -8.63 -8.75 -24.31
N GLY A 30 -9.73 -8.64 -23.57
CA GLY A 30 -11.10 -8.94 -24.01
C GLY A 30 -11.46 -10.44 -23.96
N ARG A 31 -10.58 -11.31 -23.52
CA ARG A 31 -10.89 -12.74 -23.35
C ARG A 31 -11.85 -12.92 -22.16
N ARG A 32 -12.90 -13.72 -22.36
CA ARG A 32 -13.79 -14.14 -21.27
C ARG A 32 -13.03 -14.93 -20.21
N ILE A 33 -13.32 -14.66 -18.94
CA ILE A 33 -12.76 -15.36 -17.79
C ILE A 33 -13.89 -16.03 -17.00
N GLU A 34 -13.77 -17.35 -16.76
CA GLU A 34 -14.76 -18.11 -15.99
C GLU A 34 -14.33 -18.29 -14.52
N HIS A 35 -13.10 -17.92 -14.19
CA HIS A 35 -12.49 -18.01 -12.85
C HIS A 35 -12.53 -16.68 -12.08
N GLY A 36 -13.36 -15.74 -12.50
CA GLY A 36 -13.48 -14.41 -11.91
C GLY A 36 -14.83 -14.16 -11.26
N VAL A 37 -14.92 -13.05 -10.57
CA VAL A 37 -16.16 -12.52 -9.98
C VAL A 37 -16.33 -11.05 -10.32
N ILE A 38 -17.59 -10.57 -10.22
CA ILE A 38 -17.90 -9.14 -10.17
C ILE A 38 -18.24 -8.79 -8.73
N LEU A 39 -17.59 -7.74 -8.22
CA LEU A 39 -17.84 -7.20 -6.89
C LEU A 39 -18.66 -5.92 -6.94
N LYS A 40 -19.61 -5.80 -6.02
CA LYS A 40 -20.11 -4.52 -5.53
C LYS A 40 -19.12 -4.03 -4.48
N VAL A 41 -18.44 -2.94 -4.77
CA VAL A 41 -17.37 -2.41 -3.89
C VAL A 41 -18.00 -1.82 -2.63
N ILE A 42 -17.66 -2.35 -1.46
CA ILE A 42 -18.08 -1.81 -0.16
C ILE A 42 -17.17 -0.66 0.23
N SER A 43 -15.86 -0.85 0.08
CA SER A 43 -14.86 0.17 0.33
C SER A 43 -13.68 0.04 -0.63
N THR A 44 -13.06 1.18 -0.91
CA THR A 44 -11.80 1.28 -1.61
C THR A 44 -11.04 2.48 -1.06
N ASN A 45 -9.70 2.50 -1.16
CA ASN A 45 -8.96 3.53 -0.46
C ASN A 45 -8.06 4.33 -1.42
N ILE A 46 -7.72 5.57 -1.02
CA ILE A 46 -6.69 6.37 -1.69
C ILE A 46 -5.33 5.95 -1.13
N CYS A 47 -4.41 5.58 -2.01
CA CYS A 47 -3.05 5.16 -1.68
C CYS A 47 -1.99 6.19 -2.14
N GLY A 48 -0.81 6.15 -1.51
CA GLY A 48 0.35 6.93 -1.94
C GLY A 48 0.81 6.60 -3.36
N SER A 49 0.70 5.33 -3.76
CA SER A 49 1.04 4.90 -5.12
C SER A 49 0.08 5.46 -6.19
N ASP A 50 -1.22 5.62 -5.88
CA ASP A 50 -2.14 6.35 -6.75
C ASP A 50 -1.71 7.81 -6.89
N GLN A 51 -1.26 8.43 -5.79
CA GLN A 51 -0.86 9.83 -5.78
C GLN A 51 0.36 10.10 -6.68
N HIS A 52 1.29 9.15 -6.79
CA HIS A 52 2.40 9.25 -7.74
C HIS A 52 1.91 9.35 -9.19
N MET A 53 0.88 8.57 -9.58
CA MET A 53 0.24 8.69 -10.88
C MET A 53 -0.45 10.04 -11.04
N VAL A 54 -1.20 10.47 -10.03
CA VAL A 54 -1.92 11.76 -10.05
C VAL A 54 -0.95 12.93 -10.15
N ARG A 55 0.23 12.88 -9.56
CA ARG A 55 1.29 13.90 -9.71
C ARG A 55 1.98 13.88 -11.07
N GLY A 56 1.70 12.89 -11.92
CA GLY A 56 2.39 12.73 -13.21
C GLY A 56 3.81 12.18 -13.09
N ARG A 57 4.09 11.43 -12.00
CA ARG A 57 5.38 10.80 -11.71
C ARG A 57 5.48 9.38 -12.27
N THR A 58 4.57 9.03 -13.16
CA THR A 58 4.51 7.74 -13.87
C THR A 58 4.05 7.99 -15.31
N THR A 59 4.04 6.94 -16.13
CA THR A 59 3.56 6.96 -17.52
C THR A 59 2.03 6.77 -17.63
N ALA A 60 1.26 7.05 -16.58
CA ALA A 60 -0.20 6.89 -16.57
C ALA A 60 -0.87 7.77 -17.62
N MET A 61 -1.78 7.18 -18.40
CA MET A 61 -2.50 7.85 -19.47
C MET A 61 -3.88 8.33 -18.99
N PRO A 62 -4.40 9.44 -19.56
CA PRO A 62 -5.78 9.87 -19.33
C PRO A 62 -6.79 8.75 -19.60
N GLY A 63 -7.81 8.64 -18.75
CA GLY A 63 -8.83 7.59 -18.84
C GLY A 63 -8.59 6.38 -17.93
N LEU A 64 -7.43 6.28 -17.29
CA LEU A 64 -7.16 5.21 -16.32
C LEU A 64 -8.13 5.32 -15.11
N VAL A 65 -8.88 4.25 -14.83
CA VAL A 65 -9.67 4.13 -13.61
C VAL A 65 -8.74 3.71 -12.49
N LEU A 66 -8.65 4.52 -11.43
CA LEU A 66 -7.71 4.31 -10.32
C LEU A 66 -8.22 3.29 -9.29
N GLY A 67 -7.33 2.91 -8.37
CA GLY A 67 -7.64 2.17 -7.15
C GLY A 67 -7.32 0.69 -7.19
N HIS A 68 -6.52 0.29 -6.22
CA HIS A 68 -6.06 -1.09 -6.06
C HIS A 68 -6.36 -1.66 -4.66
N GLU A 69 -6.85 -0.84 -3.74
CA GLU A 69 -7.27 -1.29 -2.41
C GLU A 69 -8.79 -1.52 -2.40
N ILE A 70 -9.24 -2.77 -2.46
CA ILE A 70 -10.64 -3.11 -2.71
C ILE A 70 -11.16 -4.09 -1.66
N THR A 71 -12.34 -3.79 -1.12
CA THR A 71 -13.15 -4.71 -0.33
C THR A 71 -14.57 -4.67 -0.89
N GLY A 72 -15.18 -5.83 -1.14
CA GLY A 72 -16.49 -5.87 -1.80
C GLY A 72 -17.32 -7.09 -1.49
N GLU A 73 -18.55 -7.07 -1.96
CA GLU A 73 -19.50 -8.18 -1.94
C GLU A 73 -19.59 -8.80 -3.34
N ILE A 74 -19.50 -10.11 -3.44
CA ILE A 74 -19.65 -10.83 -4.70
C ILE A 74 -21.10 -10.74 -5.15
N ILE A 75 -21.33 -10.23 -6.37
CA ILE A 75 -22.68 -10.12 -6.97
C ILE A 75 -22.84 -11.00 -8.20
N GLU A 76 -21.75 -11.45 -8.82
CA GLU A 76 -21.72 -12.37 -9.94
C GLU A 76 -20.43 -13.21 -9.87
N LYS A 77 -20.50 -14.49 -10.25
CA LYS A 77 -19.35 -15.38 -10.32
C LYS A 77 -19.33 -16.16 -11.64
N GLY A 78 -18.12 -16.38 -12.15
CA GLY A 78 -17.89 -17.29 -13.27
C GLY A 78 -18.09 -18.75 -12.86
N ILE A 79 -18.27 -19.62 -13.86
CA ILE A 79 -18.61 -21.03 -13.64
C ILE A 79 -17.50 -21.83 -12.96
N ASP A 80 -16.23 -21.39 -13.12
CA ASP A 80 -15.05 -22.02 -12.52
C ASP A 80 -14.73 -21.54 -11.11
N VAL A 81 -15.60 -20.72 -10.51
CA VAL A 81 -15.42 -20.26 -9.11
C VAL A 81 -16.15 -21.23 -8.18
N GLU A 82 -15.37 -21.98 -7.40
CA GLU A 82 -15.85 -23.10 -6.58
C GLU A 82 -15.96 -22.76 -5.08
N MET A 83 -15.02 -21.96 -4.56
CA MET A 83 -14.84 -21.73 -3.11
C MET A 83 -15.59 -20.49 -2.58
N LEU A 84 -16.21 -19.73 -3.45
CA LEU A 84 -16.87 -18.46 -3.14
C LEU A 84 -18.30 -18.44 -3.67
N ASP A 85 -19.18 -17.74 -2.96
CA ASP A 85 -20.59 -17.59 -3.32
C ASP A 85 -21.00 -16.12 -3.46
N VAL A 86 -22.06 -15.88 -4.23
CA VAL A 86 -22.72 -14.57 -4.30
C VAL A 86 -23.22 -14.19 -2.90
N GLY A 87 -22.90 -12.97 -2.48
CA GLY A 87 -23.17 -12.46 -1.14
C GLY A 87 -21.98 -12.54 -0.17
N ASP A 88 -20.89 -13.24 -0.53
CA ASP A 88 -19.68 -13.24 0.28
C ASP A 88 -19.00 -11.85 0.29
N ILE A 89 -18.57 -11.42 1.46
CA ILE A 89 -17.73 -10.22 1.59
C ILE A 89 -16.27 -10.65 1.58
N VAL A 90 -15.49 -10.00 0.72
CA VAL A 90 -14.11 -10.37 0.43
C VAL A 90 -13.16 -9.18 0.42
N SER A 91 -11.91 -9.41 0.85
CA SER A 91 -10.78 -8.51 0.59
C SER A 91 -10.08 -8.95 -0.68
N VAL A 92 -9.76 -7.99 -1.53
CA VAL A 92 -9.01 -8.19 -2.78
C VAL A 92 -7.57 -7.73 -2.56
N PRO A 93 -6.55 -8.56 -2.75
CA PRO A 93 -5.17 -8.10 -2.72
C PRO A 93 -4.94 -7.12 -3.87
N PHE A 94 -4.12 -6.09 -3.65
CA PHE A 94 -3.82 -5.13 -4.73
C PHE A 94 -3.14 -5.79 -5.93
N ASN A 95 -2.43 -6.89 -5.70
CA ASN A 95 -1.83 -7.69 -6.76
C ASN A 95 -2.87 -8.58 -7.45
N VAL A 96 -2.76 -8.70 -8.75
CA VAL A 96 -3.43 -9.78 -9.51
C VAL A 96 -2.48 -10.96 -9.62
N ALA A 97 -2.91 -12.15 -9.21
CA ALA A 97 -2.09 -13.36 -9.23
C ALA A 97 -2.84 -14.55 -9.80
N CYS A 98 -2.20 -15.35 -10.66
CA CYS A 98 -2.85 -16.46 -11.37
C CYS A 98 -2.94 -17.76 -10.57
N GLY A 99 -2.21 -17.90 -9.46
CA GLY A 99 -2.13 -19.13 -8.65
C GLY A 99 -1.36 -20.30 -9.28
N ARG A 100 -0.94 -20.21 -10.55
CA ARG A 100 -0.44 -21.34 -11.34
C ARG A 100 1.04 -21.23 -11.71
N CYS A 101 1.57 -20.02 -11.89
CA CYS A 101 2.98 -19.83 -12.26
C CYS A 101 3.92 -20.13 -11.08
N ARG A 102 5.22 -20.25 -11.37
CA ARG A 102 6.22 -20.59 -10.34
C ARG A 102 6.24 -19.58 -9.18
N CYS A 103 6.12 -18.27 -9.47
CA CYS A 103 6.12 -17.25 -8.43
C CYS A 103 4.89 -17.39 -7.52
N CYS A 104 3.68 -17.57 -8.08
CA CYS A 104 2.48 -17.80 -7.28
C CYS A 104 2.58 -19.06 -6.42
N LYS A 105 3.13 -20.16 -6.98
CA LYS A 105 3.36 -21.43 -6.24
C LYS A 105 4.37 -21.27 -5.11
N SER A 106 5.32 -20.33 -5.22
CA SER A 106 6.27 -19.96 -4.17
C SER A 106 5.73 -18.86 -3.23
N GLN A 107 4.45 -18.48 -3.37
CA GLN A 107 3.81 -17.38 -2.63
C GLN A 107 4.40 -15.99 -2.90
N ASP A 108 5.15 -15.81 -3.98
CA ASP A 108 5.66 -14.51 -4.43
C ASP A 108 4.65 -13.87 -5.40
N THR A 109 3.42 -13.68 -4.91
CA THR A 109 2.26 -13.25 -5.71
C THR A 109 2.38 -11.84 -6.27
N GLY A 110 3.20 -10.97 -5.67
CA GLY A 110 3.50 -9.63 -6.17
C GLY A 110 4.21 -9.59 -7.53
N VAL A 111 4.80 -10.72 -7.96
CA VAL A 111 5.53 -10.85 -9.22
C VAL A 111 5.00 -12.00 -10.09
N CYS A 112 3.67 -12.13 -10.16
CA CYS A 112 3.03 -13.13 -11.04
C CYS A 112 3.50 -12.97 -12.48
N LEU A 113 3.79 -14.13 -13.16
CA LEU A 113 4.40 -14.14 -14.49
C LEU A 113 3.39 -14.15 -15.67
N THR A 114 2.08 -14.18 -15.39
CA THR A 114 1.08 -14.43 -16.43
C THR A 114 -0.02 -13.38 -16.55
N VAL A 115 -0.16 -12.50 -15.56
CA VAL A 115 -1.27 -11.52 -15.49
C VAL A 115 -0.95 -10.18 -16.15
N ASN A 116 0.30 -10.03 -16.59
CA ASN A 116 0.80 -8.85 -17.27
C ASN A 116 1.72 -9.31 -18.43
N PRO A 117 1.40 -8.97 -19.67
CA PRO A 117 2.17 -9.44 -20.83
C PRO A 117 3.54 -8.74 -20.96
N SER A 118 3.74 -7.58 -20.33
CA SER A 118 4.95 -6.78 -20.51
C SER A 118 6.02 -7.04 -19.45
N ARG A 119 5.62 -7.44 -18.24
CA ARG A 119 6.55 -7.69 -17.13
C ARG A 119 5.92 -8.56 -16.04
N ALA A 120 6.72 -9.01 -15.07
CA ALA A 120 6.22 -9.69 -13.89
C ALA A 120 5.40 -8.74 -12.99
N GLY A 121 4.32 -9.26 -12.43
CA GLY A 121 3.41 -8.54 -11.55
C GLY A 121 2.23 -7.90 -12.28
N GLY A 122 1.09 -7.85 -11.63
CA GLY A 122 -0.12 -7.17 -12.07
C GLY A 122 -0.84 -6.53 -10.89
N ALA A 123 -1.53 -5.41 -11.13
CA ALA A 123 -2.32 -4.70 -10.12
C ALA A 123 -3.51 -4.00 -10.76
N TYR A 124 -4.52 -3.72 -9.96
CA TYR A 124 -5.70 -2.98 -10.40
C TYR A 124 -5.39 -1.48 -10.50
N GLY A 125 -5.90 -0.82 -11.53
CA GLY A 125 -5.87 0.65 -11.64
C GLY A 125 -4.49 1.28 -11.55
N TYR A 126 -3.45 0.56 -11.96
CA TYR A 126 -2.08 1.04 -11.95
C TYR A 126 -1.43 0.89 -13.34
N VAL A 127 -0.68 1.92 -13.74
CA VAL A 127 0.03 1.91 -15.02
C VAL A 127 1.04 0.76 -15.11
N ASP A 128 1.20 0.17 -16.28
CA ASP A 128 2.15 -0.93 -16.58
C ASP A 128 1.98 -2.21 -15.75
N MET A 129 0.81 -2.37 -15.11
CA MET A 129 0.52 -3.52 -14.24
C MET A 129 -0.54 -4.46 -14.84
N GLY A 130 -0.56 -4.61 -16.17
CA GLY A 130 -1.37 -5.60 -16.88
C GLY A 130 -2.73 -5.11 -17.37
N GLY A 131 -3.06 -3.83 -17.19
CA GLY A 131 -4.30 -3.22 -17.72
C GLY A 131 -5.59 -3.57 -16.96
N TRP A 132 -5.48 -4.13 -15.75
CA TRP A 132 -6.64 -4.42 -14.89
C TRP A 132 -7.30 -3.14 -14.41
N ILE A 133 -8.61 -3.01 -14.61
CA ILE A 133 -9.38 -1.81 -14.24
C ILE A 133 -9.36 -1.63 -12.71
N GLY A 134 -9.20 -0.38 -12.27
CA GLY A 134 -9.15 -0.04 -10.85
C GLY A 134 -10.50 -0.14 -10.14
N GLY A 135 -10.42 -0.36 -8.84
CA GLY A 135 -11.56 -0.55 -7.97
C GLY A 135 -11.98 0.69 -7.18
N GLN A 136 -11.46 1.89 -7.45
CA GLN A 136 -12.09 3.12 -6.96
C GLN A 136 -13.35 3.40 -7.80
N ALA A 137 -14.27 2.45 -7.73
CA ALA A 137 -15.49 2.37 -8.52
C ALA A 137 -16.63 1.73 -7.71
N ARG A 138 -17.85 1.77 -8.24
CA ARG A 138 -19.00 1.08 -7.63
C ARG A 138 -18.93 -0.43 -7.81
N TYR A 139 -18.44 -0.86 -8.96
CA TYR A 139 -18.34 -2.28 -9.33
C TYR A 139 -17.00 -2.55 -10.00
N VAL A 140 -16.44 -3.73 -9.79
CA VAL A 140 -15.14 -4.13 -10.36
C VAL A 140 -15.10 -5.63 -10.63
N THR A 141 -14.38 -6.04 -11.68
CA THR A 141 -14.08 -7.45 -11.98
C THR A 141 -12.79 -7.87 -11.26
N VAL A 142 -12.82 -9.05 -10.64
CA VAL A 142 -11.66 -9.68 -10.01
C VAL A 142 -11.42 -11.04 -10.65
N PRO A 143 -10.27 -11.28 -11.32
CA PRO A 143 -9.94 -12.57 -11.90
C PRO A 143 -9.36 -13.53 -10.85
N TYR A 144 -9.29 -14.82 -11.16
CA TYR A 144 -8.71 -15.87 -10.30
C TYR A 144 -9.26 -15.82 -8.87
N ALA A 145 -10.59 -15.71 -8.74
CA ALA A 145 -11.26 -15.34 -7.51
C ALA A 145 -10.93 -16.28 -6.34
N ASP A 146 -10.99 -17.59 -6.53
CA ASP A 146 -10.71 -18.58 -5.49
C ASP A 146 -9.26 -18.50 -4.97
N PHE A 147 -8.33 -18.01 -5.79
CA PHE A 147 -6.93 -17.84 -5.38
C PHE A 147 -6.67 -16.48 -4.75
N ASN A 148 -7.24 -15.40 -5.32
CA ASN A 148 -6.93 -14.04 -4.89
C ASN A 148 -7.76 -13.57 -3.70
N LEU A 149 -9.02 -14.02 -3.56
CA LEU A 149 -9.93 -13.40 -2.61
C LEU A 149 -9.82 -14.00 -1.21
N LEU A 150 -9.73 -13.13 -0.22
CA LEU A 150 -9.87 -13.51 1.18
C LEU A 150 -11.33 -13.27 1.62
N LYS A 151 -12.10 -14.36 1.75
CA LYS A 151 -13.44 -14.32 2.30
C LYS A 151 -13.43 -14.02 3.79
N PHE A 152 -14.27 -13.09 4.24
CA PHE A 152 -14.52 -12.86 5.65
C PHE A 152 -15.50 -13.90 6.21
N PRO A 153 -15.20 -14.46 7.40
CA PRO A 153 -15.94 -15.63 7.89
C PRO A 153 -17.36 -15.32 8.34
N ASP A 154 -17.66 -14.08 8.68
CA ASP A 154 -18.95 -13.63 9.21
C ASP A 154 -19.25 -12.22 8.67
N ARG A 155 -20.43 -12.06 8.05
CA ARG A 155 -20.83 -10.82 7.40
C ARG A 155 -21.01 -9.66 8.38
N ASP A 156 -21.72 -9.90 9.48
CA ASP A 156 -22.07 -8.84 10.43
C ASP A 156 -20.79 -8.36 11.16
N LYS A 157 -19.95 -9.32 11.56
CA LYS A 157 -18.66 -9.04 12.16
C LYS A 157 -17.71 -8.31 11.20
N ALA A 158 -17.73 -8.68 9.92
CA ALA A 158 -16.97 -7.99 8.89
C ALA A 158 -17.44 -6.54 8.71
N MET A 159 -18.74 -6.32 8.62
CA MET A 159 -19.28 -4.96 8.47
C MET A 159 -19.00 -4.10 9.71
N ALA A 160 -19.11 -4.64 10.92
CA ALA A 160 -18.77 -3.92 12.14
C ALA A 160 -17.28 -3.48 12.22
N LYS A 161 -16.38 -4.22 11.52
CA LYS A 161 -14.93 -3.95 11.49
C LYS A 161 -14.43 -3.53 10.09
N ILE A 162 -15.31 -3.10 9.21
CA ILE A 162 -15.00 -2.85 7.81
C ILE A 162 -13.92 -1.77 7.63
N ARG A 163 -13.85 -0.77 8.51
CA ARG A 163 -12.83 0.27 8.49
C ARG A 163 -11.41 -0.28 8.70
N ASP A 164 -11.27 -1.31 9.53
CA ASP A 164 -10.00 -2.01 9.74
C ASP A 164 -9.74 -3.01 8.62
N LEU A 165 -10.74 -3.80 8.25
CA LEU A 165 -10.61 -4.89 7.28
C LEU A 165 -10.29 -4.40 5.86
N THR A 166 -10.71 -3.18 5.50
CA THR A 166 -10.37 -2.58 4.21
C THR A 166 -8.86 -2.36 4.02
N MET A 167 -8.09 -2.27 5.12
CA MET A 167 -6.64 -2.11 5.08
C MET A 167 -5.88 -3.40 4.72
N LEU A 168 -6.59 -4.56 4.67
CA LEU A 168 -6.01 -5.86 4.32
C LEU A 168 -5.68 -6.01 2.84
N SER A 169 -6.24 -5.16 2.00
CA SER A 169 -6.04 -5.20 0.55
C SER A 169 -4.65 -4.75 0.13
N ASP A 170 -4.01 -3.85 0.90
CA ASP A 170 -2.67 -3.31 0.60
C ASP A 170 -1.91 -2.88 1.85
N ILE A 171 -2.21 -1.69 2.41
CA ILE A 171 -1.28 -0.97 3.30
C ILE A 171 -0.89 -1.78 4.54
N LEU A 172 -1.80 -2.55 5.11
CA LEU A 172 -1.48 -3.35 6.29
C LEU A 172 -0.54 -4.53 5.95
N PRO A 173 -0.84 -5.39 4.96
CA PRO A 173 0.13 -6.39 4.50
C PRO A 173 1.44 -5.80 4.02
N THR A 174 1.41 -4.61 3.39
CA THR A 174 2.59 -3.91 2.89
C THR A 174 3.50 -3.43 4.02
N GLY A 175 2.94 -2.79 5.04
CA GLY A 175 3.68 -2.44 6.24
C GLY A 175 4.20 -3.66 7.00
N PHE A 176 3.38 -4.72 7.11
CA PHE A 176 3.78 -5.97 7.77
C PHE A 176 4.93 -6.67 7.01
N HIS A 177 4.86 -6.72 5.69
CA HIS A 177 5.94 -7.24 4.84
C HIS A 177 7.24 -6.48 5.06
N GLY A 178 7.17 -5.14 5.08
CA GLY A 178 8.33 -4.28 5.37
C GLY A 178 8.97 -4.64 6.71
N ALA A 179 8.18 -4.79 7.75
CA ALA A 179 8.67 -5.15 9.09
C ALA A 179 9.27 -6.57 9.14
N VAL A 180 8.61 -7.57 8.53
CA VAL A 180 9.12 -8.95 8.44
C VAL A 180 10.43 -8.99 7.67
N LYS A 181 10.53 -8.27 6.54
CA LYS A 181 11.72 -8.23 5.71
C LYS A 181 12.87 -7.43 6.32
N ALA A 182 12.56 -6.46 7.18
CA ALA A 182 13.55 -5.79 8.02
C ALA A 182 14.04 -6.65 9.20
N GLY A 183 13.53 -7.87 9.35
CA GLY A 183 13.95 -8.78 10.41
C GLY A 183 13.48 -8.36 11.81
N VAL A 184 12.37 -7.61 11.89
CA VAL A 184 11.81 -7.18 13.18
C VAL A 184 11.37 -8.38 14.01
N GLY A 185 11.75 -8.39 15.28
CA GLY A 185 11.40 -9.41 16.24
C GLY A 185 11.35 -8.86 17.66
N VAL A 186 11.23 -9.77 18.64
CA VAL A 186 11.15 -9.41 20.07
C VAL A 186 12.40 -8.63 20.49
N GLY A 187 12.19 -7.44 21.06
CA GLY A 187 13.27 -6.59 21.56
C GLY A 187 13.92 -5.68 20.52
N SER A 188 13.56 -5.76 19.23
CA SER A 188 14.15 -4.92 18.18
C SER A 188 13.92 -3.42 18.42
N THR A 189 14.92 -2.61 18.11
CA THR A 189 14.79 -1.18 17.86
C THR A 189 14.54 -0.96 16.37
N VAL A 190 13.48 -0.24 16.01
CA VAL A 190 13.02 -0.10 14.63
C VAL A 190 12.89 1.37 14.26
N TYR A 191 13.42 1.75 13.09
CA TYR A 191 13.16 3.04 12.48
C TYR A 191 12.32 2.88 11.21
N VAL A 192 11.24 3.65 11.11
CA VAL A 192 10.37 3.72 9.93
C VAL A 192 10.49 5.12 9.33
N ALA A 193 10.89 5.22 8.07
CA ALA A 193 10.85 6.48 7.33
C ALA A 193 9.47 6.69 6.72
N GLY A 194 8.88 7.87 7.00
CA GLY A 194 7.56 8.28 6.53
C GLY A 194 6.43 7.90 7.48
N ALA A 195 5.74 8.91 8.03
CA ALA A 195 4.55 8.76 8.89
C ALA A 195 3.23 8.81 8.09
N GLY A 196 3.27 8.41 6.83
CA GLY A 196 2.09 8.17 6.01
C GLY A 196 1.40 6.84 6.38
N PRO A 197 0.28 6.48 5.71
CA PRO A 197 -0.49 5.29 6.04
C PRO A 197 0.33 3.98 6.02
N VAL A 198 1.20 3.78 5.03
CA VAL A 198 2.09 2.59 4.94
C VAL A 198 3.10 2.58 6.10
N GLY A 199 3.69 3.75 6.43
CA GLY A 199 4.64 3.85 7.54
C GLY A 199 3.98 3.58 8.90
N LEU A 200 2.79 4.09 9.14
CA LEU A 200 2.01 3.79 10.35
C LEU A 200 1.62 2.31 10.42
N ALA A 201 1.24 1.70 9.29
CA ALA A 201 0.98 0.27 9.21
C ALA A 201 2.24 -0.57 9.47
N ALA A 202 3.42 -0.13 8.97
CA ALA A 202 4.69 -0.77 9.25
C ALA A 202 5.09 -0.65 10.73
N ALA A 203 4.88 0.52 11.33
CA ALA A 203 5.14 0.75 12.74
C ALA A 203 4.22 -0.11 13.65
N ALA A 204 2.93 -0.20 13.32
CA ALA A 204 1.98 -1.08 14.00
C ALA A 204 2.37 -2.56 13.86
N SER A 205 2.83 -2.94 12.67
CA SER A 205 3.31 -4.30 12.39
C SER A 205 4.58 -4.63 13.16
N ALA A 206 5.53 -3.70 13.25
CA ALA A 206 6.74 -3.86 14.04
C ALA A 206 6.41 -4.09 15.52
N ARG A 207 5.43 -3.35 16.07
CA ARG A 207 4.93 -3.54 17.45
C ARG A 207 4.34 -4.93 17.67
N ILE A 208 3.50 -5.42 16.73
CA ILE A 208 2.92 -6.78 16.81
C ILE A 208 4.01 -7.86 16.75
N LEU A 209 5.06 -7.64 15.95
CA LEU A 209 6.20 -8.57 15.86
C LEU A 209 7.10 -8.53 17.08
N GLY A 210 6.86 -7.63 18.04
CA GLY A 210 7.54 -7.62 19.33
C GLY A 210 8.68 -6.59 19.43
N ALA A 211 8.75 -5.59 18.56
CA ALA A 211 9.72 -4.51 18.69
C ALA A 211 9.61 -3.82 20.06
N ALA A 212 10.74 -3.55 20.70
CA ALA A 212 10.81 -2.84 21.96
C ALA A 212 10.60 -1.33 21.80
N VAL A 213 11.17 -0.77 20.72
CA VAL A 213 11.04 0.66 20.36
C VAL A 213 10.75 0.79 18.87
N VAL A 214 9.74 1.57 18.52
CA VAL A 214 9.40 1.90 17.13
C VAL A 214 9.43 3.40 16.96
N MET A 215 10.43 3.89 16.23
CA MET A 215 10.61 5.29 15.86
C MET A 215 10.08 5.51 14.46
N ILE A 216 9.39 6.63 14.22
CA ILE A 216 8.87 7.01 12.92
C ILE A 216 9.28 8.44 12.57
N GLY A 217 9.93 8.62 11.43
CA GLY A 217 10.46 9.90 10.98
C GLY A 217 9.62 10.51 9.85
N ASP A 218 9.32 11.80 9.95
CA ASP A 218 8.65 12.58 8.90
C ASP A 218 9.04 14.07 9.02
N PHE A 219 8.77 14.86 7.98
CA PHE A 219 8.83 16.32 8.00
C PHE A 219 7.51 16.97 8.37
N ASN A 220 6.38 16.25 8.21
CA ASN A 220 5.04 16.74 8.44
C ASN A 220 4.68 16.64 9.93
N LYS A 221 4.48 17.80 10.58
CA LYS A 221 4.19 17.90 12.01
C LYS A 221 2.87 17.26 12.42
N ASP A 222 1.84 17.32 11.56
CA ASP A 222 0.53 16.75 11.87
C ASP A 222 0.59 15.21 11.83
N ARG A 223 1.35 14.64 10.88
CA ARG A 223 1.63 13.20 10.82
C ARG A 223 2.42 12.73 12.03
N LEU A 224 3.45 13.47 12.43
CA LEU A 224 4.23 13.17 13.63
C LEU A 224 3.41 13.26 14.91
N ALA A 225 2.57 14.30 15.04
CA ALA A 225 1.66 14.43 16.16
C ALA A 225 0.66 13.27 16.25
N HIS A 226 0.17 12.78 15.09
CA HIS A 226 -0.68 11.60 15.05
C HIS A 226 0.09 10.33 15.43
N ALA A 227 1.30 10.13 14.89
CA ALA A 227 2.15 8.98 15.21
C ALA A 227 2.44 8.90 16.72
N SER A 228 2.76 10.03 17.36
CA SER A 228 2.94 10.09 18.83
C SER A 228 1.65 9.75 19.57
N ARG A 229 0.50 10.25 19.12
CA ARG A 229 -0.81 9.98 19.76
C ARG A 229 -1.16 8.49 19.74
N VAL A 230 -0.78 7.76 18.70
CA VAL A 230 -1.00 6.31 18.59
C VAL A 230 0.15 5.47 19.17
N GLY A 231 1.10 6.12 19.88
CA GLY A 231 2.11 5.49 20.73
C GLY A 231 3.40 5.09 20.01
N PHE A 232 3.82 5.83 18.99
CA PHE A 232 5.14 5.68 18.37
C PHE A 232 6.07 6.85 18.74
N GLU A 233 7.38 6.60 18.74
CA GLU A 233 8.40 7.63 18.97
C GLU A 233 8.58 8.46 17.69
N ALA A 234 8.08 9.70 17.68
CA ALA A 234 8.12 10.57 16.51
C ALA A 234 9.48 11.28 16.39
N ILE A 235 10.12 11.16 15.24
CA ILE A 235 11.37 11.83 14.88
C ILE A 235 11.07 12.96 13.89
N ASP A 236 11.18 14.20 14.33
CA ASP A 236 10.96 15.39 13.49
C ASP A 236 12.21 15.69 12.64
N LEU A 237 12.18 15.24 11.38
CA LEU A 237 13.31 15.38 10.45
C LEU A 237 13.58 16.83 10.05
N SER A 238 12.71 17.78 10.38
CA SER A 238 12.97 19.21 10.15
C SER A 238 13.99 19.81 11.12
N LYS A 239 14.30 19.13 12.23
CA LYS A 239 15.18 19.63 13.28
C LYS A 239 16.67 19.39 13.02
N SER A 240 17.01 18.35 12.25
CA SER A 240 18.41 18.00 11.96
C SER A 240 18.51 17.13 10.71
N ASP A 241 19.61 17.24 10.00
CA ASP A 241 20.01 16.34 8.90
C ASP A 241 20.74 15.08 9.41
N ARG A 242 21.06 15.03 10.72
CA ARG A 242 21.81 13.94 11.38
C ARG A 242 20.85 12.97 12.05
N LEU A 243 20.22 12.08 11.25
CA LEU A 243 19.24 11.11 11.74
C LEU A 243 19.79 10.22 12.86
N GLY A 244 21.04 9.77 12.76
CA GLY A 244 21.67 8.94 13.79
C GLY A 244 21.70 9.62 15.17
N ASP A 245 21.98 10.94 15.22
CA ASP A 245 22.01 11.69 16.49
C ASP A 245 20.58 11.79 17.10
N MET A 246 19.56 11.94 16.26
CA MET A 246 18.17 11.96 16.74
C MET A 246 17.73 10.58 17.26
N ILE A 247 18.14 9.50 16.62
CA ILE A 247 17.92 8.12 17.09
C ILE A 247 18.63 7.90 18.43
N ALA A 248 19.88 8.38 18.57
CA ALA A 248 20.64 8.23 19.81
C ALA A 248 19.98 8.92 21.03
N GLN A 249 19.21 9.98 20.82
CA GLN A 249 18.43 10.62 21.89
C GLN A 249 17.30 9.69 22.42
N VAL A 250 16.81 8.76 21.61
CA VAL A 250 15.73 7.84 21.99
C VAL A 250 16.26 6.53 22.56
N VAL A 251 17.24 5.92 21.87
CA VAL A 251 17.69 4.56 22.19
C VAL A 251 19.13 4.48 22.72
N GLY A 252 19.82 5.62 22.85
CA GLY A 252 21.20 5.69 23.40
C GLY A 252 22.31 5.27 22.42
N THR A 253 21.96 4.91 21.18
CA THR A 253 22.90 4.58 20.10
C THR A 253 22.40 5.18 18.79
N ASN A 254 23.30 5.50 17.87
CA ASN A 254 22.97 6.06 16.57
C ASN A 254 22.58 5.00 15.51
N GLU A 255 22.39 3.76 15.93
CA GLU A 255 21.98 2.64 15.10
C GLU A 255 20.71 1.97 15.61
N VAL A 256 19.99 1.32 14.69
CA VAL A 256 18.80 0.49 14.96
C VAL A 256 19.02 -0.94 14.46
N ASP A 257 18.26 -1.90 14.97
CA ASP A 257 18.30 -3.28 14.51
C ASP A 257 17.70 -3.41 13.11
N SER A 258 16.63 -2.68 12.85
CA SER A 258 15.81 -2.79 11.64
C SER A 258 15.37 -1.42 11.13
N ALA A 259 15.43 -1.21 9.82
CA ALA A 259 14.91 0.00 9.19
C ALA A 259 13.89 -0.33 8.10
N ILE A 260 12.86 0.54 7.95
CA ILE A 260 11.77 0.33 6.99
C ILE A 260 11.56 1.61 6.19
N ASP A 261 11.72 1.54 4.86
CA ASP A 261 11.41 2.65 3.96
C ASP A 261 9.94 2.60 3.52
N ALA A 262 9.14 3.54 4.00
CA ALA A 262 7.76 3.75 3.60
C ALA A 262 7.55 5.08 2.84
N VAL A 263 8.64 5.66 2.29
CA VAL A 263 8.64 6.91 1.51
C VAL A 263 8.75 6.62 0.00
N GLY A 264 9.80 5.91 -0.41
CA GLY A 264 10.06 5.62 -1.81
C GLY A 264 10.75 6.76 -2.58
N PHE A 265 10.58 6.75 -3.91
CA PHE A 265 11.38 7.57 -4.84
C PHE A 265 11.12 9.09 -4.81
N GLU A 266 9.99 9.57 -4.29
CA GLU A 266 9.73 11.02 -4.10
C GLU A 266 10.27 11.55 -2.76
N ALA A 267 11.31 10.93 -2.22
CA ALA A 267 11.92 11.32 -0.97
C ALA A 267 12.51 12.74 -1.03
N ARG A 268 12.46 13.46 0.09
CA ARG A 268 13.01 14.81 0.23
C ARG A 268 14.10 14.85 1.28
N GLY A 269 15.13 15.66 1.03
CA GLY A 269 16.18 15.95 1.99
C GLY A 269 15.77 17.04 2.99
N HIS A 270 16.59 17.26 4.01
CA HIS A 270 16.39 18.29 5.03
C HIS A 270 16.22 19.71 4.45
N SER A 271 16.86 20.02 3.34
CA SER A 271 16.71 21.31 2.62
C SER A 271 15.38 21.44 1.86
N GLY A 272 14.49 20.43 1.90
CA GLY A 272 13.20 20.42 1.24
C GLY A 272 13.23 20.02 -0.25
N GLY A 273 14.41 19.91 -0.86
CA GLY A 273 14.59 19.43 -2.23
C GLY A 273 14.35 17.93 -2.35
N GLU A 274 13.85 17.49 -3.51
CA GLU A 274 13.70 16.07 -3.79
C GLU A 274 15.08 15.42 -3.98
N GLN A 275 15.26 14.29 -3.31
CA GLN A 275 16.49 13.48 -3.31
C GLN A 275 16.09 11.99 -3.26
N PRO A 276 15.86 11.34 -4.40
CA PRO A 276 15.25 9.99 -4.46
C PRO A 276 16.02 8.90 -3.70
N ALA A 277 17.33 9.06 -3.53
CA ALA A 277 18.17 8.08 -2.84
C ALA A 277 18.39 8.39 -1.34
N ILE A 278 17.88 9.53 -0.82
CA ILE A 278 18.28 10.02 0.52
C ILE A 278 17.85 9.04 1.62
N VAL A 279 16.62 8.52 1.56
CA VAL A 279 16.11 7.61 2.58
C VAL A 279 16.91 6.32 2.62
N LEU A 280 17.16 5.69 1.45
CA LEU A 280 17.97 4.47 1.38
C LEU A 280 19.39 4.67 1.89
N ASN A 281 20.02 5.81 1.57
CA ASN A 281 21.37 6.14 2.07
C ASN A 281 21.38 6.34 3.59
N GLN A 282 20.39 7.04 4.15
CA GLN A 282 20.22 7.20 5.60
C GLN A 282 19.99 5.86 6.30
N MET A 283 19.16 4.98 5.71
CA MET A 283 18.91 3.65 6.28
C MET A 283 20.17 2.78 6.32
N MET A 284 21.02 2.82 5.28
CA MET A 284 22.33 2.15 5.33
C MET A 284 23.22 2.69 6.46
N GLU A 285 23.11 3.97 6.75
CA GLU A 285 23.88 4.62 7.82
C GLU A 285 23.43 4.19 9.21
N ILE A 286 22.10 4.24 9.47
CA ILE A 286 21.54 4.01 10.80
C ILE A 286 21.25 2.53 11.11
N THR A 287 21.18 1.65 10.13
CA THR A 287 20.99 0.22 10.38
C THR A 287 22.32 -0.40 10.82
N ARG A 288 22.30 -1.17 11.92
CA ARG A 288 23.48 -1.82 12.45
C ARG A 288 24.15 -2.77 11.45
N ALA A 289 25.38 -3.19 11.76
CA ALA A 289 26.05 -4.25 11.02
C ALA A 289 25.21 -5.56 11.09
N ALA A 290 25.16 -6.27 9.98
CA ALA A 290 24.32 -7.45 9.75
C ALA A 290 22.80 -7.22 9.96
N GLY A 291 22.36 -5.95 9.97
CA GLY A 291 20.95 -5.60 10.03
C GLY A 291 20.25 -5.68 8.68
N SER A 292 18.92 -5.59 8.68
CA SER A 292 18.11 -5.67 7.46
C SER A 292 17.28 -4.42 7.23
N ILE A 293 17.08 -4.08 5.97
CA ILE A 293 16.28 -2.94 5.51
C ILE A 293 15.12 -3.48 4.67
N GLY A 294 13.89 -3.28 5.16
CA GLY A 294 12.67 -3.55 4.41
C GLY A 294 12.25 -2.33 3.61
N ILE A 295 11.93 -2.50 2.33
CA ILE A 295 11.67 -1.39 1.40
C ILE A 295 10.32 -1.61 0.74
N PRO A 296 9.19 -1.37 1.46
CA PRO A 296 7.85 -1.32 0.86
C PRO A 296 7.59 -0.01 0.09
N GLY A 297 8.43 1.00 0.28
CA GLY A 297 8.38 2.24 -0.49
C GLY A 297 8.48 1.99 -1.99
N LEU A 298 7.67 2.70 -2.77
CA LEU A 298 7.62 2.52 -4.22
C LEU A 298 8.85 3.12 -4.91
N TYR A 299 9.46 2.34 -5.79
CA TYR A 299 10.48 2.78 -6.75
C TYR A 299 10.06 2.39 -8.15
N VAL A 300 10.10 3.33 -9.09
CA VAL A 300 9.62 3.16 -10.46
C VAL A 300 10.77 2.98 -11.43
N THR A 301 10.52 2.30 -12.56
CA THR A 301 11.49 2.09 -13.63
C THR A 301 11.59 3.30 -14.56
N GLU A 302 10.57 4.17 -14.55
CA GLU A 302 10.52 5.42 -15.32
C GLU A 302 9.75 6.46 -14.53
N ASP A 303 10.32 7.66 -14.39
CA ASP A 303 9.71 8.81 -13.73
C ASP A 303 9.82 10.06 -14.60
N PRO A 304 8.80 10.38 -15.42
CA PRO A 304 8.84 11.55 -16.30
C PRO A 304 9.05 12.88 -15.58
N GLY A 305 8.63 12.96 -14.31
CA GLY A 305 8.72 14.17 -13.49
C GLY A 305 9.95 14.25 -12.59
N ALA A 306 10.90 13.30 -12.69
CA ALA A 306 12.08 13.25 -11.82
C ALA A 306 13.01 14.44 -11.98
N VAL A 307 13.75 14.73 -10.89
CA VAL A 307 14.66 15.88 -10.77
C VAL A 307 15.89 15.82 -11.67
N ASP A 308 16.32 14.62 -12.06
CA ASP A 308 17.47 14.42 -12.92
C ASP A 308 17.29 13.27 -13.92
N ASN A 309 18.22 13.13 -14.87
CA ASN A 309 18.12 12.12 -15.92
C ASN A 309 18.34 10.69 -15.41
N ALA A 310 19.06 10.48 -14.33
CA ALA A 310 19.25 9.15 -13.75
C ALA A 310 17.94 8.69 -13.09
N ALA A 311 17.33 9.55 -12.27
CA ALA A 311 16.06 9.30 -11.63
C ALA A 311 14.92 9.08 -12.65
N LYS A 312 14.92 9.80 -13.81
CA LYS A 312 13.97 9.54 -14.91
C LYS A 312 14.01 8.13 -15.45
N GLN A 313 15.16 7.47 -15.37
CA GLN A 313 15.37 6.08 -15.80
C GLN A 313 15.32 5.09 -14.64
N GLY A 314 14.80 5.49 -13.47
CA GLY A 314 14.75 4.65 -12.28
C GLY A 314 16.10 4.34 -11.66
N SER A 315 17.15 5.11 -11.98
CA SER A 315 18.49 4.93 -11.44
C SER A 315 18.72 5.80 -10.21
N LEU A 316 19.37 5.23 -9.17
CA LEU A 316 19.63 5.90 -7.90
C LEU A 316 21.11 5.85 -7.55
N SER A 317 21.65 6.95 -6.98
CA SER A 317 23.01 7.00 -6.43
C SER A 317 23.01 6.50 -4.99
N LEU A 318 23.33 5.21 -4.79
CA LEU A 318 23.37 4.57 -3.49
C LEU A 318 24.81 4.44 -2.96
N ARG A 319 24.98 4.64 -1.65
CA ARG A 319 26.23 4.37 -0.91
C ARG A 319 26.39 2.85 -0.66
N PHE A 320 26.24 2.05 -1.71
CA PHE A 320 26.19 0.59 -1.60
C PHE A 320 27.42 -0.01 -0.92
N GLY A 321 28.61 0.59 -1.08
CA GLY A 321 29.82 0.18 -0.38
C GLY A 321 29.71 0.24 1.15
N LEU A 322 28.90 1.15 1.71
CA LEU A 322 28.61 1.19 3.13
C LEU A 322 27.74 -0.01 3.56
N GLY A 323 26.67 -0.30 2.81
CA GLY A 323 25.82 -1.47 3.06
C GLY A 323 26.61 -2.78 2.96
N TRP A 324 27.50 -2.90 1.96
CA TRP A 324 28.39 -4.04 1.81
C TRP A 324 29.34 -4.19 3.01
N ALA A 325 29.98 -3.10 3.45
CA ALA A 325 30.90 -3.12 4.59
C ALA A 325 30.22 -3.50 5.91
N LYS A 326 28.94 -3.13 6.08
CA LYS A 326 28.11 -3.50 7.24
C LYS A 326 27.41 -4.87 7.07
N ALA A 327 27.63 -5.58 5.97
CA ALA A 327 26.94 -6.85 5.65
C ALA A 327 25.40 -6.76 5.78
N GLN A 328 24.82 -5.65 5.32
CA GLN A 328 23.38 -5.39 5.42
C GLN A 328 22.60 -6.13 4.35
N SER A 329 21.33 -6.50 4.66
CA SER A 329 20.38 -7.06 3.71
C SER A 329 19.36 -6.01 3.27
N PHE A 330 19.02 -6.03 1.97
CA PHE A 330 18.04 -5.13 1.36
C PHE A 330 16.91 -5.94 0.74
N HIS A 331 15.67 -5.65 1.13
CA HIS A 331 14.50 -6.38 0.66
C HIS A 331 13.53 -5.43 0.00
N THR A 332 13.41 -5.54 -1.32
CA THR A 332 12.56 -4.68 -2.17
C THR A 332 11.44 -5.48 -2.80
N GLY A 333 10.55 -4.80 -3.50
CA GLY A 333 9.55 -5.40 -4.37
C GLY A 333 8.13 -5.26 -3.84
N GLN A 334 7.18 -5.66 -4.69
CA GLN A 334 5.78 -5.60 -4.35
C GLN A 334 5.40 -6.67 -3.32
N THR A 335 4.64 -6.25 -2.33
CA THR A 335 4.20 -7.13 -1.24
C THR A 335 3.34 -8.28 -1.76
N PRO A 336 3.67 -9.53 -1.43
CA PRO A 336 2.78 -10.67 -1.70
C PRO A 336 1.66 -10.70 -0.66
N VAL A 337 0.60 -9.92 -0.86
CA VAL A 337 -0.49 -9.69 0.11
C VAL A 337 -1.09 -11.00 0.63
N LEU A 338 -1.31 -11.97 -0.26
CA LEU A 338 -1.89 -13.27 0.08
C LEU A 338 -1.10 -14.04 1.14
N LYS A 339 0.19 -13.77 1.28
CA LYS A 339 1.05 -14.39 2.31
C LYS A 339 0.69 -13.94 3.73
N TYR A 340 0.08 -12.78 3.89
CA TYR A 340 -0.10 -12.11 5.17
C TYR A 340 -1.55 -11.80 5.54
N ASN A 341 -2.44 -11.58 4.55
CA ASN A 341 -3.77 -11.03 4.79
C ASN A 341 -4.63 -11.88 5.73
N ARG A 342 -4.55 -13.22 5.64
CA ARG A 342 -5.34 -14.13 6.51
C ARG A 342 -4.96 -13.99 7.98
N GLN A 343 -3.68 -13.97 8.33
CA GLN A 343 -3.23 -13.82 9.72
C GLN A 343 -3.54 -12.42 10.26
N LEU A 344 -3.41 -11.39 9.42
CA LEU A 344 -3.72 -10.01 9.77
C LEU A 344 -5.24 -9.81 9.95
N MET A 345 -6.07 -10.46 9.14
CA MET A 345 -7.52 -10.52 9.36
C MET A 345 -7.86 -11.07 10.77
N GLN A 346 -7.20 -12.14 11.21
CA GLN A 346 -7.42 -12.67 12.55
C GLN A 346 -7.02 -11.67 13.64
N ALA A 347 -5.91 -10.96 13.46
CA ALA A 347 -5.50 -9.91 14.39
C ALA A 347 -6.55 -8.80 14.51
N ILE A 348 -7.17 -8.39 13.40
CA ILE A 348 -8.26 -7.40 13.38
C ILE A 348 -9.51 -7.96 14.04
N LEU A 349 -9.97 -9.15 13.63
CA LEU A 349 -11.21 -9.76 14.13
C LEU A 349 -11.18 -10.05 15.64
N HIS A 350 -10.00 -10.18 16.22
CA HIS A 350 -9.77 -10.41 17.65
C HIS A 350 -9.24 -9.18 18.40
N ASP A 351 -9.44 -7.98 17.89
CA ASP A 351 -9.11 -6.68 18.52
C ASP A 351 -7.63 -6.52 18.93
N ARG A 352 -6.73 -7.18 18.18
CA ARG A 352 -5.27 -7.05 18.40
C ARG A 352 -4.65 -5.92 17.58
N LEU A 353 -5.36 -5.42 16.57
CA LEU A 353 -4.85 -4.42 15.63
C LEU A 353 -5.95 -3.45 15.19
N PRO A 354 -6.19 -2.34 15.90
CA PRO A 354 -7.12 -1.29 15.50
C PRO A 354 -6.46 -0.42 14.43
N ILE A 355 -6.26 -0.98 13.23
CA ILE A 355 -5.45 -0.34 12.18
C ILE A 355 -6.12 0.92 11.62
N ALA A 356 -7.44 0.97 11.56
CA ALA A 356 -8.17 2.15 11.10
C ALA A 356 -7.87 3.40 11.95
N ASP A 357 -7.79 3.24 13.26
CA ASP A 357 -7.45 4.34 14.17
C ASP A 357 -5.95 4.69 14.08
N ILE A 358 -5.09 3.68 13.94
CA ILE A 358 -3.64 3.88 13.80
C ILE A 358 -3.32 4.69 12.54
N VAL A 359 -3.98 4.41 11.41
CA VAL A 359 -3.75 5.15 10.15
C VAL A 359 -4.66 6.38 10.00
N ASN A 360 -5.44 6.71 11.04
CA ASN A 360 -6.39 7.82 11.03
C ASN A 360 -7.36 7.72 9.84
N ALA A 361 -8.03 6.58 9.70
CA ALA A 361 -8.94 6.32 8.58
C ALA A 361 -10.18 7.21 8.63
N LYS A 362 -10.44 7.95 7.54
CA LYS A 362 -11.61 8.79 7.35
C LYS A 362 -12.42 8.28 6.16
N VAL A 363 -13.69 7.94 6.42
CA VAL A 363 -14.62 7.54 5.36
C VAL A 363 -15.18 8.77 4.67
N ILE A 364 -15.13 8.78 3.34
CA ILE A 364 -15.76 9.79 2.47
C ILE A 364 -16.54 9.09 1.35
N SER A 365 -17.44 9.80 0.69
CA SER A 365 -18.16 9.24 -0.46
C SER A 365 -17.22 9.05 -1.66
N LEU A 366 -17.58 8.17 -2.61
CA LEU A 366 -16.86 8.07 -3.87
C LEU A 366 -16.81 9.41 -4.60
N GLU A 367 -17.89 10.18 -4.55
CA GLU A 367 -18.02 11.47 -5.23
C GLU A 367 -17.04 12.53 -4.68
N ASP A 368 -16.61 12.39 -3.42
CA ASP A 368 -15.63 13.27 -2.78
C ASP A 368 -14.17 12.85 -3.02
N ALA A 369 -13.94 11.82 -3.85
CA ALA A 369 -12.59 11.27 -4.07
C ALA A 369 -11.59 12.32 -4.56
N ALA A 370 -11.99 13.23 -5.46
CA ALA A 370 -11.12 14.29 -5.96
C ALA A 370 -10.60 15.20 -4.83
N GLN A 371 -11.47 15.58 -3.89
CA GLN A 371 -11.08 16.34 -2.70
C GLN A 371 -10.18 15.51 -1.76
N GLY A 372 -10.46 14.20 -1.65
CA GLY A 372 -9.61 13.26 -0.89
C GLY A 372 -8.18 13.23 -1.44
N TYR A 373 -8.01 13.16 -2.76
CA TYR A 373 -6.71 13.20 -3.44
C TYR A 373 -5.99 14.54 -3.21
N GLU A 374 -6.69 15.66 -3.34
CA GLU A 374 -6.12 16.99 -3.08
C GLU A 374 -5.64 17.12 -1.62
N SER A 375 -6.47 16.74 -0.67
CA SER A 375 -6.11 16.77 0.76
C SER A 375 -4.92 15.86 1.07
N PHE A 376 -4.87 14.66 0.47
CA PHE A 376 -3.77 13.73 0.63
C PHE A 376 -2.46 14.30 0.05
N ASP A 377 -2.53 14.94 -1.12
CA ASP A 377 -1.39 15.60 -1.77
C ASP A 377 -0.81 16.74 -0.91
N GLN A 378 -1.68 17.48 -0.24
CA GLN A 378 -1.31 18.55 0.73
C GLN A 378 -0.73 17.98 2.04
N GLY A 379 -0.61 16.66 2.18
CA GLY A 379 0.03 16.02 3.31
C GLY A 379 -0.89 15.69 4.48
N ALA A 380 -2.19 15.56 4.27
CA ALA A 380 -3.13 15.17 5.33
C ALA A 380 -2.64 13.93 6.10
N ALA A 381 -2.72 13.99 7.41
CA ALA A 381 -2.42 12.88 8.32
C ALA A 381 -3.61 11.91 8.41
N THR A 382 -4.07 11.44 7.25
CA THR A 382 -5.34 10.71 7.12
C THR A 382 -5.24 9.66 6.01
N LYS A 383 -5.75 8.46 6.26
CA LYS A 383 -6.05 7.46 5.23
C LYS A 383 -7.50 7.64 4.78
N PHE A 384 -7.71 8.06 3.53
CA PHE A 384 -9.06 8.21 2.97
C PHE A 384 -9.60 6.86 2.50
N VAL A 385 -10.78 6.51 3.00
CA VAL A 385 -11.58 5.34 2.63
C VAL A 385 -12.78 5.82 1.85
N LEU A 386 -12.91 5.42 0.61
CA LEU A 386 -14.04 5.75 -0.26
C LEU A 386 -15.16 4.73 -0.04
N ASP A 387 -16.38 5.21 0.21
CA ASP A 387 -17.60 4.41 0.33
C ASP A 387 -18.50 4.64 -0.91
N PRO A 388 -18.44 3.77 -1.93
CA PRO A 388 -19.15 3.98 -3.18
C PRO A 388 -20.68 3.89 -3.09
N HIS A 389 -21.20 3.30 -2.01
CA HIS A 389 -22.65 3.03 -1.86
C HIS A 389 -23.25 3.55 -0.56
N GLY A 390 -22.47 4.25 0.30
CA GLY A 390 -22.93 4.67 1.62
C GLY A 390 -23.17 3.50 2.57
N ALA A 391 -22.46 2.39 2.39
CA ALA A 391 -22.64 1.17 3.17
C ALA A 391 -21.94 1.25 4.54
N ILE A 392 -20.78 1.91 4.61
CA ILE A 392 -19.96 2.04 5.82
C ILE A 392 -20.58 3.06 6.78
N ALA A 393 -21.02 4.20 6.26
CA ALA A 393 -21.63 5.26 7.06
C ALA A 393 -22.94 4.83 7.77
N LYS A 394 -23.55 3.73 7.33
CA LYS A 394 -24.77 3.16 7.95
C LYS A 394 -24.45 2.09 9.00
N ALA A 395 -23.20 1.60 9.04
CA ALA A 395 -22.76 0.57 9.98
C ALA A 395 -21.99 1.14 11.18
N ALA A 396 -21.69 2.45 11.18
CA ALA A 396 -21.10 3.22 12.27
C ALA A 396 -22.16 3.96 13.05
#